data_360f492672c6dcb4bd25766e89e422c8
#
_entry.id   360f492672c6dcb4bd25766e89e422c8
#
_cell.length_a   1.000
_cell.length_b   1.000
_cell.length_c   1.000
_cell.angle_alpha   90.00
_cell.angle_beta   90.00
_cell.angle_gamma   90.00
#
_symmetry.space_group_name_H-M   'P 1'
#
loop_
_entity.id
_entity.type
_entity.pdbx_description
1 polymer ?
#
loop_
_entity_poly.entity_id
_entity_poly.type
_entity_poly.pdbx_seq_one_letter_code
_entity_poly.pdbx_strand_id
1 'polypeptide(L)'
;MQTIRFERLKIKQEDLVLDIGCGEGRHAIGLYVDNHVHAFGFDLSFDDLKVAKKRLTDFSVSEKNNANCYFGVGNIYRLPFNDNAYSSVVCSEVLEHLHKPKKAITEIIRVLRPGGVLAVSVPRFFPEWICWKLNSEYQKTSGGHVRIFKHKQLRELFEKKGLTYQSFHWAHALHSPYWWLKCIFWEKVNEPWMLKRYHSFLVWDLMKKPFTTRILEWLLQPLIGKSLVMYFIKPK
;
A
#
# COMPACT_ATOMS: atom_id res chain seq x y z
N MET A 1 -4.07 -8.12 4.57
CA MET A 1 -3.42 -8.57 3.32
C MET A 1 -2.31 -7.59 2.96
N GLN A 2 -1.07 -8.04 2.82
CA GLN A 2 0.07 -7.18 2.52
C GLN A 2 0.21 -6.96 1.01
N THR A 3 0.35 -5.71 0.58
CA THR A 3 0.60 -5.34 -0.82
C THR A 3 2.10 -5.32 -1.12
N ILE A 4 2.88 -4.83 -0.17
CA ILE A 4 4.34 -4.73 -0.28
C ILE A 4 5.00 -6.04 0.15
N ARG A 5 5.99 -6.50 -0.61
CA ARG A 5 6.84 -7.63 -0.26
C ARG A 5 8.03 -7.14 0.54
N PHE A 6 8.03 -7.40 1.85
CA PHE A 6 9.03 -6.86 2.79
C PHE A 6 10.44 -7.37 2.51
N GLU A 7 10.60 -8.58 1.97
CA GLU A 7 11.89 -9.12 1.55
C GLU A 7 12.63 -8.26 0.51
N ARG A 8 11.89 -7.40 -0.22
CA ARG A 8 12.46 -6.47 -1.19
C ARG A 8 12.89 -5.12 -0.60
N LEU A 9 12.57 -4.84 0.65
CA LEU A 9 12.96 -3.61 1.34
C LEU A 9 14.41 -3.62 1.80
N LYS A 10 15.08 -4.79 1.79
CA LYS A 10 16.47 -4.98 2.26
C LYS A 10 16.69 -4.47 3.70
N ILE A 11 15.67 -4.56 4.52
CA ILE A 11 15.67 -4.14 5.92
C ILE A 11 16.44 -5.14 6.79
N LYS A 12 17.02 -4.62 7.87
CA LYS A 12 17.65 -5.39 8.94
C LYS A 12 16.88 -5.17 10.23
N GLN A 13 17.08 -6.04 11.21
CA GLN A 13 16.54 -5.82 12.55
C GLN A 13 16.94 -4.43 13.07
N GLU A 14 16.03 -3.79 13.79
CA GLU A 14 16.18 -2.44 14.36
C GLU A 14 16.35 -1.30 13.34
N ASP A 15 16.23 -1.58 12.03
CA ASP A 15 16.13 -0.51 11.02
C ASP A 15 14.88 0.36 11.26
N LEU A 16 14.97 1.64 10.92
CA LEU A 16 13.82 2.57 10.95
C LEU A 16 13.07 2.52 9.63
N VAL A 17 11.79 2.15 9.67
CA VAL A 17 10.91 2.08 8.49
C VAL A 17 9.71 2.98 8.67
N LEU A 18 9.41 3.80 7.65
CA LEU A 18 8.25 4.68 7.62
C LEU A 18 7.19 4.13 6.67
N ASP A 19 5.96 3.99 7.15
CA ASP A 19 4.77 3.66 6.36
C ASP A 19 3.91 4.91 6.24
N ILE A 20 3.92 5.55 5.06
CA ILE A 20 3.22 6.80 4.78
C ILE A 20 1.86 6.51 4.16
N GLY A 21 0.79 7.10 4.72
CA GLY A 21 -0.57 6.74 4.40
C GLY A 21 -0.87 5.34 4.91
N CYS A 22 -0.48 5.07 6.15
CA CYS A 22 -0.55 3.73 6.74
C CYS A 22 -1.99 3.27 7.02
N GLY A 23 -2.97 4.20 7.03
CA GLY A 23 -4.35 3.92 7.39
C GLY A 23 -4.44 3.17 8.72
N GLU A 24 -5.12 2.04 8.72
CA GLU A 24 -5.29 1.16 9.88
C GLU A 24 -4.03 0.32 10.22
N GLY A 25 -2.84 0.71 9.76
CA GLY A 25 -1.54 0.21 10.20
C GLY A 25 -1.07 -1.11 9.58
N ARG A 26 -1.67 -1.58 8.50
CA ARG A 26 -1.42 -2.90 7.91
C ARG A 26 0.06 -3.21 7.64
N HIS A 27 0.79 -2.29 6.98
CA HIS A 27 2.20 -2.50 6.67
C HIS A 27 3.09 -2.18 7.88
N ALA A 28 2.82 -1.08 8.61
CA ALA A 28 3.59 -0.72 9.80
C ALA A 28 3.58 -1.83 10.86
N ILE A 29 2.40 -2.40 11.17
CA ILE A 29 2.27 -3.52 12.10
C ILE A 29 2.99 -4.76 11.57
N GLY A 30 2.79 -5.13 10.28
CA GLY A 30 3.45 -6.28 9.69
C GLY A 30 4.98 -6.15 9.69
N LEU A 31 5.52 -4.97 9.39
CA LEU A 31 6.96 -4.69 9.46
C LEU A 31 7.50 -4.88 10.88
N TYR A 32 6.81 -4.36 11.87
CA TYR A 32 7.19 -4.50 13.27
C TYR A 32 7.14 -5.95 13.77
N VAL A 33 6.04 -6.66 13.47
CA VAL A 33 5.80 -8.03 13.97
C VAL A 33 6.68 -9.06 13.25
N ASP A 34 6.73 -8.99 11.90
CA ASP A 34 7.37 -10.02 11.08
C ASP A 34 8.88 -9.78 10.88
N ASN A 35 9.34 -8.53 10.95
CA ASN A 35 10.71 -8.17 10.59
C ASN A 35 11.52 -7.54 11.74
N HIS A 36 10.90 -7.32 12.89
CA HIS A 36 11.56 -6.77 14.10
C HIS A 36 12.28 -5.43 13.82
N VAL A 37 11.61 -4.54 13.07
CA VAL A 37 12.10 -3.20 12.75
C VAL A 37 11.31 -2.14 13.51
N HIS A 38 11.92 -0.99 13.78
CA HIS A 38 11.20 0.17 14.29
C HIS A 38 10.30 0.71 13.17
N ALA A 39 8.98 0.50 13.29
CA ALA A 39 8.00 0.94 12.32
C ALA A 39 7.32 2.23 12.77
N PHE A 40 7.21 3.20 11.87
CA PHE A 40 6.44 4.40 12.10
C PHE A 40 5.32 4.50 11.06
N GLY A 41 4.07 4.33 11.49
CA GLY A 41 2.88 4.56 10.66
C GLY A 41 2.48 6.03 10.71
N PHE A 42 2.34 6.68 9.53
CA PHE A 42 2.01 8.09 9.44
C PHE A 42 0.83 8.29 8.49
N ASP A 43 -0.25 8.90 8.97
CA ASP A 43 -1.48 9.11 8.21
C ASP A 43 -2.12 10.46 8.53
N LEU A 44 -2.97 10.93 7.62
CA LEU A 44 -3.79 12.13 7.84
C LEU A 44 -5.02 11.82 8.71
N SER A 45 -5.54 10.59 8.64
CA SER A 45 -6.74 10.14 9.34
C SER A 45 -6.43 9.74 10.78
N PHE A 46 -6.85 10.56 11.73
CA PHE A 46 -6.72 10.23 13.15
C PHE A 46 -7.55 9.00 13.54
N ASP A 47 -8.72 8.81 12.93
CA ASP A 47 -9.60 7.68 13.23
C ASP A 47 -9.02 6.34 12.75
N ASP A 48 -8.39 6.31 11.56
CA ASP A 48 -7.67 5.12 11.10
C ASP A 48 -6.50 4.77 12.03
N LEU A 49 -5.79 5.78 12.52
CA LEU A 49 -4.69 5.57 13.46
C LEU A 49 -5.15 5.05 14.83
N LYS A 50 -6.35 5.41 15.30
CA LYS A 50 -6.96 4.78 16.49
C LYS A 50 -7.19 3.28 16.26
N VAL A 51 -7.70 2.93 15.07
CA VAL A 51 -7.88 1.52 14.67
C VAL A 51 -6.54 0.81 14.59
N ALA A 52 -5.51 1.44 13.98
CA ALA A 52 -4.16 0.90 13.90
C ALA A 52 -3.57 0.61 15.28
N LYS A 53 -3.69 1.55 16.22
CA LYS A 53 -3.25 1.37 17.62
C LYS A 53 -3.95 0.19 18.28
N LYS A 54 -5.28 0.09 18.13
CA LYS A 54 -6.04 -1.03 18.70
C LYS A 54 -5.61 -2.36 18.07
N ARG A 55 -5.45 -2.42 16.76
CA ARG A 55 -4.98 -3.63 16.07
C ARG A 55 -3.58 -4.06 16.52
N LEU A 56 -2.68 -3.11 16.80
CA LEU A 56 -1.34 -3.44 17.28
C LEU A 56 -1.39 -4.25 18.58
N THR A 57 -2.35 -3.98 19.48
CA THR A 57 -2.50 -4.72 20.73
C THR A 57 -2.99 -6.16 20.56
N ASP A 58 -3.55 -6.50 19.39
CA ASP A 58 -4.01 -7.86 19.08
C ASP A 58 -2.84 -8.81 18.70
N PHE A 59 -1.63 -8.27 18.50
CA PHE A 59 -0.45 -9.05 18.19
C PHE A 59 0.44 -9.26 19.42
N SER A 60 0.68 -10.52 19.75
CA SER A 60 1.74 -10.88 20.68
C SER A 60 3.08 -10.80 19.95
N VAL A 61 3.97 -9.97 20.42
CA VAL A 61 5.33 -9.82 19.88
C VAL A 61 6.31 -10.54 20.78
N SER A 62 7.31 -11.20 20.18
CA SER A 62 8.35 -11.89 20.92
C SER A 62 9.07 -10.94 21.90
N GLU A 63 9.36 -11.40 23.11
CA GLU A 63 10.16 -10.65 24.09
C GLU A 63 11.57 -10.28 23.59
N LYS A 64 12.04 -10.96 22.54
CA LYS A 64 13.32 -10.68 21.87
C LYS A 64 13.22 -9.53 20.84
N ASN A 65 12.03 -8.99 20.62
CA ASN A 65 11.86 -7.86 19.71
C ASN A 65 12.08 -6.54 20.45
N ASN A 66 13.26 -5.96 20.30
CA ASN A 66 13.62 -4.65 20.88
C ASN A 66 13.07 -3.46 20.06
N ALA A 67 12.42 -3.72 18.93
CA ALA A 67 11.86 -2.67 18.09
C ALA A 67 10.56 -2.09 18.69
N ASN A 68 10.09 -1.01 18.09
CA ASN A 68 8.85 -0.33 18.47
C ASN A 68 8.00 -0.01 17.25
N CYS A 69 6.68 0.04 17.42
CA CYS A 69 5.74 0.49 16.40
C CYS A 69 5.00 1.74 16.91
N TYR A 70 5.13 2.83 16.19
CA TYR A 70 4.52 4.11 16.52
C TYR A 70 3.57 4.57 15.41
N PHE A 71 2.58 5.38 15.80
CA PHE A 71 1.64 5.99 14.87
C PHE A 71 1.56 7.49 15.12
N GLY A 72 1.58 8.28 14.04
CA GLY A 72 1.49 9.73 14.11
C GLY A 72 0.59 10.33 13.03
N VAL A 73 -0.16 11.37 13.40
CA VAL A 73 -1.02 12.13 12.48
C VAL A 73 -0.22 13.20 11.77
N GLY A 74 -0.41 13.33 10.46
CA GLY A 74 0.16 14.46 9.75
C GLY A 74 0.03 14.41 8.23
N ASN A 75 0.64 15.41 7.59
CA ASN A 75 0.47 15.64 6.17
C ASN A 75 1.72 15.23 5.38
N ILE A 76 1.54 14.35 4.38
CA ILE A 76 2.59 13.86 3.50
C ILE A 76 3.35 14.98 2.75
N TYR A 77 2.75 16.15 2.59
CA TYR A 77 3.39 17.30 1.92
C TYR A 77 4.40 18.04 2.81
N ARG A 78 4.47 17.70 4.10
CA ARG A 78 5.41 18.26 5.09
C ARG A 78 5.61 17.23 6.19
N LEU A 79 6.52 16.30 5.98
CA LEU A 79 6.83 15.25 6.94
C LEU A 79 7.67 15.82 8.10
N PRO A 80 7.27 15.59 9.38
CA PRO A 80 7.97 16.15 10.54
C PRO A 80 9.20 15.32 10.93
N PHE A 81 9.92 14.80 9.93
CA PHE A 81 11.08 13.94 10.13
C PHE A 81 12.32 14.57 9.51
N ASN A 82 13.49 14.25 10.08
CA ASN A 82 14.78 14.70 9.57
C ASN A 82 15.08 14.09 8.20
N ASP A 83 15.93 14.76 7.44
CA ASP A 83 16.48 14.26 6.19
C ASP A 83 17.22 12.94 6.44
N ASN A 84 17.05 11.98 5.53
CA ASN A 84 17.75 10.69 5.56
C ASN A 84 17.52 9.85 6.83
N ALA A 85 16.39 10.05 7.52
CA ALA A 85 16.10 9.38 8.79
C ALA A 85 15.76 7.89 8.64
N TYR A 86 15.14 7.49 7.52
CA TYR A 86 14.59 6.15 7.38
C TYR A 86 15.39 5.27 6.42
N SER A 87 15.62 4.02 6.82
CA SER A 87 16.26 3.00 5.98
C SER A 87 15.37 2.53 4.84
N SER A 88 14.06 2.52 5.08
CA SER A 88 13.07 2.21 4.05
C SER A 88 11.81 3.03 4.27
N VAL A 89 11.13 3.31 3.16
CA VAL A 89 9.83 4.00 3.17
C VAL A 89 8.84 3.17 2.37
N VAL A 90 7.66 2.98 2.92
CA VAL A 90 6.48 2.41 2.25
C VAL A 90 5.49 3.53 1.97
N CYS A 91 4.93 3.57 0.76
CA CYS A 91 3.86 4.48 0.37
C CYS A 91 2.88 3.69 -0.52
N SER A 92 1.88 3.09 0.12
CA SER A 92 1.01 2.10 -0.52
C SER A 92 -0.40 2.61 -0.69
N GLU A 93 -0.88 2.72 -1.94
CA GLU A 93 -2.22 3.20 -2.30
C GLU A 93 -2.49 4.61 -1.74
N VAL A 94 -1.58 5.55 -2.00
CA VAL A 94 -1.65 6.94 -1.51
C VAL A 94 -1.54 7.95 -2.65
N LEU A 95 -0.60 7.76 -3.59
CA LEU A 95 -0.27 8.78 -4.58
C LEU A 95 -1.42 9.10 -5.55
N GLU A 96 -2.31 8.14 -5.79
CA GLU A 96 -3.52 8.30 -6.61
C GLU A 96 -4.54 9.27 -6.01
N HIS A 97 -4.54 9.44 -4.69
CA HIS A 97 -5.43 10.37 -3.98
C HIS A 97 -4.89 11.82 -3.92
N LEU A 98 -3.60 12.00 -4.18
CA LEU A 98 -2.93 13.28 -3.96
C LEU A 98 -3.09 14.23 -5.16
N HIS A 99 -3.53 15.46 -4.93
CA HIS A 99 -3.57 16.48 -5.97
C HIS A 99 -2.15 16.92 -6.43
N LYS A 100 -1.17 16.93 -5.52
CA LYS A 100 0.22 17.36 -5.78
C LYS A 100 1.25 16.25 -5.51
N PRO A 101 1.19 15.09 -6.21
CA PRO A 101 2.04 13.92 -5.90
C PRO A 101 3.54 14.23 -5.98
N LYS A 102 3.97 15.11 -6.88
CA LYS A 102 5.38 15.50 -6.99
C LYS A 102 5.94 16.15 -5.72
N LYS A 103 5.10 16.89 -4.97
CA LYS A 103 5.49 17.47 -3.67
C LYS A 103 5.65 16.40 -2.61
N ALA A 104 4.72 15.46 -2.54
CA ALA A 104 4.81 14.30 -1.64
C ALA A 104 6.04 13.44 -1.95
N ILE A 105 6.32 13.15 -3.22
CA ILE A 105 7.50 12.40 -3.65
C ILE A 105 8.80 13.09 -3.20
N THR A 106 8.86 14.42 -3.24
CA THR A 106 10.04 15.16 -2.73
C THR A 106 10.25 14.92 -1.24
N GLU A 107 9.19 14.96 -0.43
CA GLU A 107 9.28 14.69 1.02
C GLU A 107 9.66 13.23 1.31
N ILE A 108 9.05 12.27 0.60
CA ILE A 108 9.38 10.84 0.70
C ILE A 108 10.88 10.61 0.46
N ILE A 109 11.42 11.22 -0.61
CA ILE A 109 12.84 11.08 -0.97
C ILE A 109 13.74 11.78 0.06
N ARG A 110 13.31 12.92 0.60
CA ARG A 110 14.06 13.67 1.62
C ARG A 110 14.30 12.81 2.86
N VAL A 111 13.25 12.17 3.37
CA VAL A 111 13.35 11.36 4.62
C VAL A 111 14.02 10.01 4.41
N LEU A 112 14.08 9.50 3.20
CA LEU A 112 14.75 8.23 2.87
C LEU A 112 16.28 8.42 2.86
N ARG A 113 17.04 7.56 3.58
CA ARG A 113 18.51 7.63 3.61
C ARG A 113 19.15 7.23 2.26
N PRO A 114 20.35 7.70 1.93
CA PRO A 114 21.14 7.15 0.82
C PRO A 114 21.33 5.63 0.99
N GLY A 115 21.15 4.88 -0.08
CA GLY A 115 21.12 3.41 -0.07
C GLY A 115 19.81 2.80 0.42
N GLY A 116 18.86 3.60 0.91
CA GLY A 116 17.56 3.15 1.39
C GLY A 116 16.60 2.75 0.27
N VAL A 117 15.60 1.94 0.60
CA VAL A 117 14.61 1.42 -0.36
C VAL A 117 13.26 2.09 -0.15
N LEU A 118 12.68 2.57 -1.24
CA LEU A 118 11.29 3.00 -1.31
C LEU A 118 10.45 1.93 -1.99
N ALA A 119 9.35 1.51 -1.33
CA ALA A 119 8.30 0.71 -1.94
C ALA A 119 7.05 1.57 -2.13
N VAL A 120 6.55 1.61 -3.36
CA VAL A 120 5.34 2.38 -3.72
C VAL A 120 4.33 1.45 -4.36
N SER A 121 3.06 1.53 -3.96
CA SER A 121 1.99 0.91 -4.73
C SER A 121 0.92 1.92 -5.12
N VAL A 122 0.29 1.64 -6.25
CA VAL A 122 -0.88 2.36 -6.79
C VAL A 122 -1.81 1.36 -7.46
N PRO A 123 -3.10 1.68 -7.63
CA PRO A 123 -3.98 0.88 -8.47
C PRO A 123 -3.40 0.71 -9.87
N ARG A 124 -3.41 -0.54 -10.38
CA ARG A 124 -2.93 -0.83 -11.73
C ARG A 124 -3.87 -0.22 -12.75
N PHE A 125 -3.31 0.37 -13.81
CA PHE A 125 -4.04 1.11 -14.81
C PHE A 125 -5.26 0.36 -15.38
N PHE A 126 -5.08 -0.88 -15.88
CA PHE A 126 -6.14 -1.60 -16.58
C PHE A 126 -7.32 -1.99 -15.68
N PRO A 127 -7.15 -2.66 -14.52
CA PRO A 127 -8.25 -2.96 -13.61
C PRO A 127 -8.98 -1.71 -13.10
N GLU A 128 -8.25 -0.64 -12.81
CA GLU A 128 -8.81 0.60 -12.32
C GLU A 128 -9.59 1.36 -13.42
N TRP A 129 -9.06 1.37 -14.64
CA TRP A 129 -9.74 1.95 -15.79
C TRP A 129 -11.09 1.26 -16.07
N ILE A 130 -11.18 -0.07 -15.88
CA ILE A 130 -12.45 -0.79 -15.97
C ILE A 130 -13.44 -0.28 -14.92
N CYS A 131 -13.02 -0.12 -13.65
CA CYS A 131 -13.88 0.46 -12.60
C CYS A 131 -14.40 1.85 -13.02
N TRP A 132 -13.55 2.69 -13.57
CA TRP A 132 -13.93 4.04 -14.03
C TRP A 132 -14.90 4.01 -15.21
N LYS A 133 -14.81 3.01 -16.08
CA LYS A 133 -15.75 2.82 -17.19
C LYS A 133 -17.10 2.25 -16.74
N LEU A 134 -17.08 1.38 -15.74
CA LEU A 134 -18.28 0.76 -15.20
C LEU A 134 -19.13 1.72 -14.37
N ASN A 135 -18.49 2.65 -13.65
CA ASN A 135 -19.21 3.60 -12.81
C ASN A 135 -18.45 4.91 -12.62
N SER A 136 -19.07 6.03 -13.05
CA SER A 136 -18.48 7.38 -12.91
C SER A 136 -18.52 7.88 -11.46
N GLU A 137 -19.45 7.44 -10.63
CA GLU A 137 -19.56 7.86 -9.23
C GLU A 137 -18.43 7.26 -8.36
N TYR A 138 -17.86 6.11 -8.78
CA TYR A 138 -16.70 5.52 -8.13
C TYR A 138 -15.53 6.49 -7.97
N GLN A 139 -15.30 7.37 -8.96
CA GLN A 139 -14.24 8.38 -8.90
C GLN A 139 -14.58 9.55 -7.97
N LYS A 140 -15.88 9.87 -7.81
CA LYS A 140 -16.36 11.05 -7.09
C LYS A 140 -16.54 10.81 -5.61
N THR A 141 -16.44 9.55 -5.14
CA THR A 141 -16.51 9.22 -3.72
C THR A 141 -15.44 9.96 -2.92
N SER A 142 -15.78 10.37 -1.71
CA SER A 142 -14.83 10.98 -0.78
C SER A 142 -13.64 10.03 -0.59
N GLY A 143 -12.42 10.52 -0.81
CA GLY A 143 -11.22 9.69 -0.84
C GLY A 143 -11.04 8.84 -2.11
N GLY A 144 -11.80 9.08 -3.18
CA GLY A 144 -11.67 8.41 -4.48
C GLY A 144 -10.34 8.72 -5.18
N HIS A 145 -10.04 7.91 -6.21
CA HIS A 145 -8.82 8.08 -6.99
C HIS A 145 -8.93 9.27 -7.94
N VAL A 146 -8.12 10.30 -7.76
CA VAL A 146 -8.10 11.48 -8.65
C VAL A 146 -7.28 11.24 -9.92
N ARG A 147 -6.57 10.10 -10.00
CA ARG A 147 -5.75 9.71 -11.16
C ARG A 147 -5.47 8.22 -11.21
N ILE A 148 -5.15 7.74 -12.40
CA ILE A 148 -4.59 6.41 -12.62
C ILE A 148 -3.17 6.57 -13.17
N PHE A 149 -2.20 5.89 -12.55
CA PHE A 149 -0.82 5.89 -13.03
C PHE A 149 -0.57 4.77 -14.03
N LYS A 150 0.06 5.11 -15.17
CA LYS A 150 0.67 4.10 -16.05
C LYS A 150 2.03 3.68 -15.46
N HIS A 151 2.41 2.42 -15.67
CA HIS A 151 3.69 1.86 -15.19
C HIS A 151 4.89 2.78 -15.52
N LYS A 152 5.07 3.14 -16.79
CA LYS A 152 6.17 4.02 -17.25
C LYS A 152 6.11 5.39 -16.57
N GLN A 153 4.94 5.99 -16.48
CA GLN A 153 4.74 7.30 -15.86
C GLN A 153 5.12 7.30 -14.37
N LEU A 154 4.69 6.28 -13.61
CA LEU A 154 5.04 6.17 -12.18
C LEU A 154 6.54 6.01 -12.01
N ARG A 155 7.17 5.13 -12.78
CA ARG A 155 8.62 4.91 -12.76
C ARG A 155 9.39 6.21 -13.04
N GLU A 156 9.06 6.92 -14.11
CA GLU A 156 9.73 8.17 -14.50
C GLU A 156 9.59 9.28 -13.44
N LEU A 157 8.47 9.33 -12.69
CA LEU A 157 8.29 10.31 -11.62
C LEU A 157 9.36 10.20 -10.53
N PHE A 158 9.78 8.98 -10.20
CA PHE A 158 10.80 8.73 -9.19
C PHE A 158 12.21 8.79 -9.77
N GLU A 159 12.44 8.26 -10.97
CA GLU A 159 13.76 8.32 -11.63
C GLU A 159 14.18 9.77 -11.93
N LYS A 160 13.26 10.64 -12.37
CA LYS A 160 13.51 12.08 -12.56
C LYS A 160 13.85 12.83 -11.27
N LYS A 161 13.60 12.22 -10.12
CA LYS A 161 13.94 12.73 -8.79
C LYS A 161 15.21 12.07 -8.21
N GLY A 162 15.93 11.32 -9.03
CA GLY A 162 17.23 10.73 -8.66
C GLY A 162 17.15 9.36 -8.01
N LEU A 163 15.99 8.71 -7.94
CA LEU A 163 15.91 7.32 -7.47
C LEU A 163 16.23 6.34 -8.60
N THR A 164 16.85 5.22 -8.25
CA THR A 164 17.13 4.12 -9.17
C THR A 164 16.03 3.06 -9.06
N TYR A 165 15.35 2.79 -10.17
CA TYR A 165 14.35 1.71 -10.24
C TYR A 165 15.02 0.34 -10.05
N GLN A 166 14.40 -0.54 -9.26
CA GLN A 166 14.90 -1.88 -8.98
C GLN A 166 14.03 -2.97 -9.59
N SER A 167 12.76 -2.99 -9.25
CA SER A 167 11.85 -4.04 -9.67
C SER A 167 10.39 -3.63 -9.45
N PHE A 168 9.49 -4.46 -9.98
CA PHE A 168 8.06 -4.34 -9.69
C PHE A 168 7.42 -5.72 -9.51
N HIS A 169 6.18 -5.71 -9.04
CA HIS A 169 5.25 -6.84 -9.14
C HIS A 169 3.82 -6.33 -9.14
N TRP A 170 2.91 -7.18 -9.54
CA TRP A 170 1.46 -6.96 -9.38
C TRP A 170 0.96 -7.69 -8.15
N ALA A 171 -0.14 -7.22 -7.57
CA ALA A 171 -0.75 -7.79 -6.39
C ALA A 171 -2.27 -7.80 -6.49
N HIS A 172 -2.90 -8.75 -5.77
CA HIS A 172 -4.34 -8.78 -5.52
C HIS A 172 -5.20 -9.03 -6.76
N ALA A 173 -4.83 -10.00 -7.60
CA ALA A 173 -5.56 -10.33 -8.83
C ALA A 173 -7.02 -10.75 -8.53
N LEU A 174 -7.24 -11.57 -7.50
CA LEU A 174 -8.58 -12.00 -7.09
C LEU A 174 -9.47 -10.86 -6.59
N HIS A 175 -8.91 -9.69 -6.30
CA HIS A 175 -9.70 -8.52 -5.87
C HIS A 175 -10.25 -7.70 -7.05
N SER A 176 -9.66 -7.80 -8.24
CA SER A 176 -10.12 -7.02 -9.40
C SER A 176 -11.56 -7.37 -9.81
N PRO A 177 -11.97 -8.65 -9.95
CA PRO A 177 -13.36 -8.99 -10.27
C PRO A 177 -14.35 -8.53 -9.18
N TYR A 178 -13.96 -8.57 -7.90
CA TYR A 178 -14.79 -8.04 -6.82
C TYR A 178 -15.11 -6.57 -7.01
N TRP A 179 -14.09 -5.75 -7.30
CA TRP A 179 -14.27 -4.32 -7.51
C TRP A 179 -15.05 -4.00 -8.79
N TRP A 180 -14.89 -4.78 -9.86
CA TRP A 180 -15.70 -4.64 -11.07
C TRP A 180 -17.17 -4.92 -10.77
N LEU A 181 -17.48 -6.01 -10.08
CA LEU A 181 -18.85 -6.32 -9.64
C LEU A 181 -19.40 -5.21 -8.73
N LYS A 182 -18.59 -4.71 -7.80
CA LYS A 182 -18.99 -3.60 -6.93
C LYS A 182 -19.32 -2.34 -7.72
N CYS A 183 -18.56 -2.02 -8.77
CA CYS A 183 -18.86 -0.89 -9.65
C CYS A 183 -20.14 -1.10 -10.48
N ILE A 184 -20.40 -2.32 -10.97
CA ILE A 184 -21.64 -2.66 -11.70
C ILE A 184 -22.87 -2.48 -10.80
N PHE A 185 -22.76 -2.84 -9.54
CA PHE A 185 -23.87 -2.81 -8.58
C PHE A 185 -23.83 -1.60 -7.62
N TRP A 186 -23.09 -0.56 -7.96
CA TRP A 186 -22.78 0.58 -7.08
C TRP A 186 -24.03 1.26 -6.47
N GLU A 187 -25.08 1.45 -7.28
CA GLU A 187 -26.29 2.17 -6.87
C GLU A 187 -27.34 1.30 -6.16
N LYS A 188 -27.10 0.00 -6.00
CA LYS A 188 -28.05 -0.89 -5.38
C LYS A 188 -28.06 -0.70 -3.86
N VAL A 189 -29.21 -0.30 -3.31
CA VAL A 189 -29.44 -0.15 -1.85
C VAL A 189 -29.15 -1.46 -1.11
N ASN A 190 -29.51 -2.60 -1.71
CA ASN A 190 -29.20 -3.92 -1.17
C ASN A 190 -28.07 -4.57 -1.96
N GLU A 191 -26.97 -4.86 -1.28
CA GLU A 191 -25.81 -5.51 -1.88
C GLU A 191 -26.22 -6.90 -2.45
N PRO A 192 -25.99 -7.16 -3.77
CA PRO A 192 -26.38 -8.42 -4.39
C PRO A 192 -25.73 -9.63 -3.72
N TRP A 193 -26.46 -10.75 -3.68
CA TRP A 193 -25.96 -11.99 -3.07
C TRP A 193 -24.62 -12.46 -3.67
N MET A 194 -24.42 -12.25 -4.97
CA MET A 194 -23.15 -12.59 -5.64
C MET A 194 -21.97 -11.80 -5.07
N LEU A 195 -22.15 -10.49 -4.82
CA LEU A 195 -21.11 -9.65 -4.26
C LEU A 195 -20.77 -10.06 -2.83
N LYS A 196 -21.79 -10.37 -2.01
CA LYS A 196 -21.63 -10.91 -0.64
C LYS A 196 -20.86 -12.23 -0.64
N ARG A 197 -21.21 -13.16 -1.55
CA ARG A 197 -20.51 -14.46 -1.66
C ARG A 197 -19.07 -14.28 -2.13
N TYR A 198 -18.83 -13.40 -3.09
CA TYR A 198 -17.47 -13.12 -3.53
C TYR A 198 -16.63 -12.48 -2.42
N HIS A 199 -17.20 -11.54 -1.67
CA HIS A 199 -16.56 -10.96 -0.49
C HIS A 199 -16.21 -12.04 0.54
N SER A 200 -17.15 -12.93 0.88
CA SER A 200 -16.91 -14.05 1.79
C SER A 200 -15.79 -14.98 1.29
N PHE A 201 -15.72 -15.22 -0.03
CA PHE A 201 -14.61 -15.96 -0.63
C PHE A 201 -13.26 -15.26 -0.43
N LEU A 202 -13.18 -13.93 -0.63
CA LEU A 202 -11.93 -13.17 -0.41
C LEU A 202 -11.52 -13.17 1.07
N VAL A 203 -12.48 -13.07 2.00
CA VAL A 203 -12.22 -13.18 3.44
C VAL A 203 -11.70 -14.57 3.79
N TRP A 204 -12.34 -15.63 3.28
CA TRP A 204 -11.88 -17.00 3.45
C TRP A 204 -10.47 -17.22 2.89
N ASP A 205 -10.20 -16.73 1.67
CA ASP A 205 -8.87 -16.77 1.07
C ASP A 205 -7.81 -16.08 1.93
N LEU A 206 -8.14 -14.91 2.46
CA LEU A 206 -7.24 -14.14 3.33
C LEU A 206 -6.91 -14.90 4.63
N MET A 207 -7.92 -15.52 5.24
CA MET A 207 -7.78 -16.20 6.54
C MET A 207 -7.12 -17.58 6.42
N LYS A 208 -7.47 -18.35 5.39
CA LYS A 208 -7.01 -19.74 5.22
C LYS A 208 -5.78 -19.86 4.33
N LYS A 209 -5.53 -18.90 3.45
CA LYS A 209 -4.41 -18.88 2.47
C LYS A 209 -4.24 -20.21 1.73
N PRO A 210 -5.31 -20.79 1.14
CA PRO A 210 -5.23 -22.10 0.55
C PRO A 210 -4.28 -22.12 -0.66
N PHE A 211 -3.60 -23.24 -0.86
CA PHE A 211 -2.61 -23.38 -1.94
C PHE A 211 -3.20 -23.13 -3.33
N THR A 212 -4.42 -23.60 -3.55
CA THR A 212 -5.13 -23.45 -4.85
C THR A 212 -5.33 -21.96 -5.22
N THR A 213 -5.76 -21.13 -4.26
CA THR A 213 -5.94 -19.70 -4.52
C THR A 213 -4.60 -18.99 -4.67
N ARG A 214 -3.52 -19.48 -4.04
CA ARG A 214 -2.16 -18.93 -4.26
C ARG A 214 -1.69 -19.16 -5.69
N ILE A 215 -1.91 -20.37 -6.24
CA ILE A 215 -1.61 -20.66 -7.65
C ILE A 215 -2.47 -19.77 -8.56
N LEU A 216 -3.78 -19.73 -8.32
CA LEU A 216 -4.69 -18.90 -9.11
C LEU A 216 -4.31 -17.42 -9.08
N GLU A 217 -4.01 -16.90 -7.91
CA GLU A 217 -3.52 -15.53 -7.72
C GLU A 217 -2.24 -15.31 -8.55
N TRP A 218 -1.26 -16.21 -8.47
CA TRP A 218 -0.01 -16.12 -9.23
C TRP A 218 -0.23 -16.11 -10.74
N LEU A 219 -1.10 -16.99 -11.25
CA LEU A 219 -1.43 -17.06 -12.69
C LEU A 219 -2.18 -15.81 -13.18
N LEU A 220 -3.07 -15.26 -12.36
CA LEU A 220 -3.89 -14.11 -12.73
C LEU A 220 -3.20 -12.75 -12.50
N GLN A 221 -2.16 -12.69 -11.66
CA GLN A 221 -1.42 -11.44 -11.39
C GLN A 221 -1.01 -10.68 -12.66
N PRO A 222 -0.38 -11.31 -13.68
CA PRO A 222 0.02 -10.60 -14.89
C PRO A 222 -1.17 -10.01 -15.67
N LEU A 223 -2.33 -10.64 -15.60
CA LEU A 223 -3.52 -10.27 -16.34
C LEU A 223 -4.34 -9.18 -15.64
N ILE A 224 -4.74 -9.47 -14.40
CA ILE A 224 -5.73 -8.67 -13.65
C ILE A 224 -5.26 -8.25 -12.24
N GLY A 225 -3.96 -8.33 -11.93
CA GLY A 225 -3.44 -7.83 -10.65
C GLY A 225 -3.93 -6.42 -10.37
N LYS A 226 -4.56 -6.19 -9.22
CA LYS A 226 -5.24 -4.92 -8.89
C LYS A 226 -4.25 -3.79 -8.62
N SER A 227 -3.15 -4.09 -7.94
CA SER A 227 -2.14 -3.11 -7.55
C SER A 227 -0.84 -3.30 -8.31
N LEU A 228 -0.22 -2.20 -8.70
CA LEU A 228 1.13 -2.12 -9.22
C LEU A 228 2.06 -1.69 -8.09
N VAL A 229 3.03 -2.52 -7.75
CA VAL A 229 4.04 -2.23 -6.73
C VAL A 229 5.39 -2.04 -7.38
N MET A 230 6.09 -0.96 -7.05
CA MET A 230 7.43 -0.65 -7.53
C MET A 230 8.41 -0.43 -6.38
N TYR A 231 9.65 -0.80 -6.59
CA TYR A 231 10.76 -0.63 -5.65
C TYR A 231 11.84 0.24 -6.27
N PHE A 232 12.34 1.19 -5.47
CA PHE A 232 13.39 2.12 -5.88
C PHE A 232 14.45 2.20 -4.80
N ILE A 233 15.69 2.51 -5.18
CA ILE A 233 16.80 2.79 -4.26
C ILE A 233 17.21 4.24 -4.41
N LYS A 234 17.44 4.93 -3.29
CA LYS A 234 18.10 6.22 -3.28
C LYS A 234 19.60 5.99 -3.44
N PRO A 235 20.26 6.50 -4.48
CA PRO A 235 21.70 6.38 -4.63
C PRO A 235 22.46 6.87 -3.40
N LYS A 236 23.70 6.33 -3.20
CA LYS A 236 24.60 6.78 -2.14
C LYS A 236 25.22 8.12 -2.48
#